data_4198209d33db06e31134c1a1ce76dec9
#
_entry.id   4198209d33db06e31134c1a1ce76dec9
#
_cell.length_a   1.000
_cell.length_b   1.000
_cell.length_c   1.000
_cell.angle_alpha   90.00
_cell.angle_beta   90.00
_cell.angle_gamma   90.00
#
_symmetry.space_group_name_H-M   'P 1'
#
loop_
_entity.id
_entity.type
_entity.pdbx_description
1 polymer ?
#
loop_
_entity_poly.entity_id
_entity_poly.type
_entity_poly.pdbx_seq_one_letter_code
_entity_poly.pdbx_strand_id
1 'polypeptide(L)'
;ELDGYAVFNQKCATCHATDLLTDNSFRNNGLPVNPLINDVGRFRVSQLAQDLHKFKVPSLRNVEKTAPYMHDGRFLTLEGVLEHYNSGVENSATLDPILRSNGRLGIALTIVEKTQLIAFLKTLTDTQYLTDKRFSEY
;
A
#
# COMPACT_ATOMS: atom_id res chain seq x y z
N GLU A 1 7.70 -15.05 -9.67
CA GLU A 1 7.04 -13.85 -10.22
C GLU A 1 5.58 -14.13 -10.61
N LEU A 2 5.32 -15.16 -11.45
CA LEU A 2 3.96 -15.52 -11.86
C LEU A 2 3.06 -15.89 -10.67
N ASP A 3 3.56 -16.67 -9.72
CA ASP A 3 2.82 -16.98 -8.50
C ASP A 3 2.54 -15.71 -7.68
N GLY A 4 3.50 -14.78 -7.63
CA GLY A 4 3.33 -13.49 -6.97
C GLY A 4 2.26 -12.64 -7.63
N TYR A 5 2.17 -12.66 -8.96
CA TYR A 5 1.08 -12.01 -9.70
C TYR A 5 -0.28 -12.63 -9.39
N ALA A 6 -0.35 -13.96 -9.26
CA ALA A 6 -1.59 -14.65 -8.88
C ALA A 6 -2.05 -14.24 -7.46
N VAL A 7 -1.13 -14.22 -6.49
CA VAL A 7 -1.41 -13.74 -5.12
C VAL A 7 -1.82 -12.27 -5.11
N PHE A 8 -1.14 -11.44 -5.90
CA PHE A 8 -1.46 -10.02 -6.05
C PHE A 8 -2.90 -9.81 -6.55
N ASN A 9 -3.29 -10.50 -7.62
CA ASN A 9 -4.65 -10.41 -8.16
C ASN A 9 -5.71 -10.83 -7.16
N GLN A 10 -5.44 -11.84 -6.35
CA GLN A 10 -6.37 -12.34 -5.36
C GLN A 10 -6.51 -11.42 -4.14
N LYS A 11 -5.42 -10.79 -3.69
CA LYS A 11 -5.34 -10.15 -2.36
C LYS A 11 -5.10 -8.63 -2.40
N CYS A 12 -4.60 -8.08 -3.50
CA CYS A 12 -4.15 -6.70 -3.59
C CYS A 12 -4.85 -5.88 -4.68
N ALA A 13 -5.23 -6.53 -5.79
CA ALA A 13 -5.78 -5.87 -6.98
C ALA A 13 -7.12 -5.16 -6.74
N THR A 14 -7.84 -5.43 -5.66
CA THR A 14 -9.07 -4.69 -5.32
C THR A 14 -8.82 -3.18 -5.14
N CYS A 15 -7.66 -2.82 -4.60
CA CYS A 15 -7.25 -1.42 -4.41
C CYS A 15 -6.24 -1.00 -5.46
N HIS A 16 -5.30 -1.88 -5.78
CA HIS A 16 -4.23 -1.65 -6.75
C HIS A 16 -4.61 -2.19 -8.14
N ALA A 17 -5.79 -1.75 -8.63
CA ALA A 17 -6.33 -2.13 -9.92
C ALA A 17 -5.73 -1.31 -11.07
N THR A 18 -6.12 -1.67 -12.31
CA THR A 18 -5.76 -1.00 -13.55
C THR A 18 -4.28 -1.11 -13.95
N ASP A 19 -3.94 -0.63 -15.13
CA ASP A 19 -2.56 -0.57 -15.64
C ASP A 19 -1.65 0.35 -14.82
N LEU A 20 -2.25 1.24 -14.01
CA LEU A 20 -1.53 2.13 -13.10
C LEU A 20 -1.34 1.52 -11.70
N LEU A 21 -1.90 0.33 -11.44
CA LEU A 21 -1.84 -0.36 -10.14
C LEU A 21 -2.35 0.53 -9.00
N THR A 22 -3.43 1.26 -9.27
CA THR A 22 -4.19 2.09 -8.33
C THR A 22 -5.60 2.30 -8.85
N ASP A 23 -6.59 2.30 -7.96
CA ASP A 23 -7.97 2.69 -8.27
C ASP A 23 -8.22 4.18 -8.03
N ASN A 24 -7.20 4.93 -7.62
CA ASN A 24 -7.25 6.34 -7.24
C ASN A 24 -8.21 6.67 -6.08
N SER A 25 -8.77 5.67 -5.42
CA SER A 25 -9.63 5.87 -4.24
C SER A 25 -8.85 6.32 -3.01
N PHE A 26 -9.58 6.72 -1.97
CA PHE A 26 -9.03 7.04 -0.66
C PHE A 26 -9.46 5.98 0.34
N ARG A 27 -8.49 5.35 1.00
CA ARG A 27 -8.73 4.23 1.90
C ARG A 27 -7.93 4.39 3.20
N ASN A 28 -8.50 3.89 4.28
CA ASN A 28 -7.78 3.73 5.54
C ASN A 28 -7.25 2.28 5.60
N ASN A 29 -5.94 2.14 5.53
CA ASN A 29 -5.26 0.84 5.57
C ASN A 29 -4.94 0.35 6.99
N GLY A 30 -5.50 1.01 8.02
CA GLY A 30 -5.33 0.61 9.41
C GLY A 30 -3.90 0.82 9.95
N LEU A 31 -3.16 1.76 9.38
CA LEU A 31 -1.85 2.11 9.92
C LEU A 31 -2.01 2.81 11.28
N PRO A 32 -1.31 2.36 12.35
CA PRO A 32 -1.36 3.01 13.65
C PRO A 32 -1.05 4.50 13.55
N VAL A 33 -1.87 5.34 14.18
CA VAL A 33 -1.66 6.79 14.16
C VAL A 33 -0.35 7.15 14.84
N ASN A 34 0.52 7.88 14.14
CA ASN A 34 1.72 8.43 14.74
C ASN A 34 1.36 9.70 15.54
N PRO A 35 1.47 9.70 16.89
CA PRO A 35 1.03 10.82 17.70
C PRO A 35 1.87 12.10 17.49
N LEU A 36 3.08 11.97 16.97
CA LEU A 36 3.95 13.12 16.69
C LEU A 36 3.55 13.88 15.43
N ILE A 37 3.02 13.15 14.44
CA ILE A 37 2.61 13.72 13.14
C ILE A 37 1.11 14.00 13.15
N ASN A 38 0.32 13.13 13.76
CA ASN A 38 -1.14 13.17 13.84
C ASN A 38 -1.80 13.50 12.48
N ASP A 39 -1.40 12.76 11.42
CA ASP A 39 -1.91 12.99 10.08
C ASP A 39 -3.31 12.38 9.93
N VAL A 40 -4.29 13.24 9.78
CA VAL A 40 -5.71 12.86 9.64
C VAL A 40 -6.10 12.53 8.20
N GLY A 41 -5.15 12.55 7.27
CA GLY A 41 -5.34 12.21 5.86
C GLY A 41 -6.36 13.12 5.16
N ARG A 42 -7.20 12.52 4.31
CA ARG A 42 -8.22 13.22 3.53
C ARG A 42 -9.16 14.08 4.37
N PHE A 43 -9.41 13.73 5.62
CA PHE A 43 -10.23 14.54 6.53
C PHE A 43 -9.76 15.99 6.60
N ARG A 44 -8.45 16.26 6.48
CA ARG A 44 -7.90 17.63 6.50
C ARG A 44 -8.53 18.53 5.44
N VAL A 45 -8.94 17.96 4.32
CA VAL A 45 -9.53 18.69 3.20
C VAL A 45 -11.05 18.59 3.18
N SER A 46 -11.60 17.40 3.37
CA SER A 46 -13.04 17.14 3.23
C SER A 46 -13.86 17.55 4.46
N GLN A 47 -13.25 17.56 5.65
CA GLN A 47 -13.91 17.76 6.96
C GLN A 47 -15.02 16.75 7.25
N LEU A 48 -15.07 15.63 6.51
CA LEU A 48 -16.05 14.56 6.69
C LEU A 48 -15.48 13.47 7.59
N ALA A 49 -16.14 13.14 8.69
CA ALA A 49 -15.69 12.13 9.66
C ALA A 49 -15.37 10.78 9.01
N GLN A 50 -16.10 10.42 7.96
CA GLN A 50 -15.86 9.18 7.19
C GLN A 50 -14.52 9.16 6.44
N ASP A 51 -13.86 10.31 6.25
CA ASP A 51 -12.58 10.44 5.56
C ASP A 51 -11.37 10.49 6.51
N LEU A 52 -11.62 10.34 7.80
CA LEU A 52 -10.55 10.32 8.81
C LEU A 52 -9.57 9.17 8.54
N HIS A 53 -8.28 9.51 8.50
CA HIS A 53 -7.16 8.59 8.23
C HIS A 53 -7.24 7.86 6.87
N LYS A 54 -8.00 8.38 5.91
CA LYS A 54 -7.95 7.89 4.55
C LYS A 54 -6.88 8.59 3.73
N PHE A 55 -6.09 7.81 3.03
CA PHE A 55 -5.04 8.25 2.12
C PHE A 55 -5.30 7.71 0.72
N LYS A 56 -4.84 8.43 -0.30
CA LYS A 56 -4.96 7.98 -1.68
C LYS A 56 -4.20 6.68 -1.89
N VAL A 57 -4.82 5.71 -2.55
CA VAL A 57 -4.14 4.49 -2.98
C VAL A 57 -3.05 4.86 -3.99
N PRO A 58 -1.75 4.63 -3.68
CA PRO A 58 -0.68 4.99 -4.59
C PRO A 58 -0.59 4.00 -5.75
N SER A 59 -0.01 4.45 -6.87
CA SER A 59 0.48 3.53 -7.89
C SER A 59 1.61 2.67 -7.34
N LEU A 60 1.67 1.40 -7.77
CA LEU A 60 2.78 0.51 -7.42
C LEU A 60 3.88 0.46 -8.49
N ARG A 61 3.79 1.28 -9.55
CA ARG A 61 4.87 1.41 -10.51
C ARG A 61 6.13 1.92 -9.82
N ASN A 62 7.25 1.26 -10.10
CA ASN A 62 8.55 1.55 -9.47
C ASN A 62 8.55 1.41 -7.94
N VAL A 63 7.60 0.69 -7.34
CA VAL A 63 7.46 0.59 -5.89
C VAL A 63 8.73 0.11 -5.19
N GLU A 64 9.54 -0.74 -5.83
CA GLU A 64 10.84 -1.17 -5.28
C GLU A 64 11.80 0.00 -5.01
N LYS A 65 11.67 1.08 -5.76
CA LYS A 65 12.59 2.24 -5.73
C LYS A 65 12.06 3.44 -4.95
N THR A 66 10.84 3.34 -4.40
CA THR A 66 10.15 4.49 -3.79
C THR A 66 10.07 4.43 -2.26
N ALA A 67 10.96 3.66 -1.60
CA ALA A 67 11.09 3.74 -0.16
C ALA A 67 11.46 5.17 0.30
N PRO A 68 11.03 5.61 1.49
CA PRO A 68 10.24 4.89 2.50
C PRO A 68 8.75 4.80 2.17
N TYR A 69 8.05 3.80 2.74
CA TYR A 69 6.67 3.46 2.44
C TYR A 69 5.68 3.96 3.50
N MET A 70 4.40 3.99 3.12
CA MET A 70 3.24 4.58 3.79
C MET A 70 3.26 6.12 3.73
N HIS A 71 2.15 6.74 4.17
CA HIS A 71 2.02 8.20 4.13
C HIS A 71 3.01 8.95 5.03
N ASP A 72 3.54 8.27 6.04
CA ASP A 72 4.49 8.84 7.00
C ASP A 72 5.92 8.23 6.88
N GLY A 73 6.16 7.39 5.89
CA GLY A 73 7.49 6.86 5.60
C GLY A 73 8.04 5.86 6.61
N ARG A 74 7.19 5.24 7.45
CA ARG A 74 7.66 4.40 8.57
C ARG A 74 8.29 3.08 8.18
N PHE A 75 8.04 2.55 6.99
CA PHE A 75 8.63 1.29 6.53
C PHE A 75 9.67 1.54 5.46
N LEU A 76 10.84 0.94 5.63
CA LEU A 76 11.97 1.07 4.71
C LEU A 76 12.00 -0.08 3.68
N THR A 77 11.21 -1.13 3.89
CA THR A 77 11.23 -2.33 3.04
C THR A 77 9.82 -2.77 2.66
N LEU A 78 9.69 -3.47 1.53
CA LEU A 78 8.43 -4.09 1.10
C LEU A 78 8.00 -5.20 2.06
N GLU A 79 8.94 -5.89 2.69
CA GLU A 79 8.66 -6.88 3.74
C GLU A 79 7.91 -6.24 4.91
N GLY A 80 8.34 -5.07 5.36
CA GLY A 80 7.67 -4.32 6.43
C GLY A 80 6.25 -3.91 6.04
N VAL A 81 6.03 -3.51 4.79
CA VAL A 81 4.69 -3.20 4.25
C VAL A 81 3.80 -4.43 4.24
N LEU A 82 4.28 -5.57 3.75
CA LEU A 82 3.50 -6.82 3.72
C LEU A 82 3.24 -7.36 5.12
N GLU A 83 4.17 -7.16 6.07
CA GLU A 83 3.94 -7.53 7.46
C GLU A 83 2.85 -6.65 8.10
N HIS A 84 2.85 -5.35 7.83
CA HIS A 84 1.73 -4.49 8.27
C HIS A 84 0.38 -5.03 7.78
N TYR A 85 0.25 -5.29 6.48
CA TYR A 85 -1.01 -5.84 5.96
C TYR A 85 -1.34 -7.22 6.52
N ASN A 86 -0.35 -8.03 6.86
CA ASN A 86 -0.57 -9.36 7.42
C ASN A 86 -1.03 -9.34 8.88
N SER A 87 -0.41 -8.49 9.74
CA SER A 87 -0.57 -8.57 11.19
C SER A 87 -0.59 -7.22 11.92
N GLY A 88 -0.25 -6.12 11.23
CA GLY A 88 -0.13 -4.79 11.83
C GLY A 88 -1.33 -3.87 11.65
N VAL A 89 -2.42 -4.35 11.03
CA VAL A 89 -3.62 -3.53 10.78
C VAL A 89 -4.38 -3.28 12.09
N GLU A 90 -4.60 -2.01 12.42
CA GLU A 90 -5.41 -1.61 13.55
C GLU A 90 -6.86 -1.31 13.15
N ASN A 91 -7.78 -1.64 14.07
CA ASN A 91 -9.19 -1.36 13.87
C ASN A 91 -9.51 0.11 14.15
N SER A 92 -10.33 0.70 13.29
CA SER A 92 -10.87 2.05 13.49
C SER A 92 -12.23 2.20 12.80
N ALA A 93 -12.98 3.24 13.11
CA ALA A 93 -14.30 3.47 12.52
C ALA A 93 -14.27 3.57 10.99
N THR A 94 -13.17 4.06 10.42
CA THR A 94 -12.99 4.31 8.99
C THR A 94 -12.11 3.28 8.28
N LEU A 95 -11.64 2.24 9.00
CA LEU A 95 -10.86 1.15 8.40
C LEU A 95 -11.57 0.57 7.18
N ASP A 96 -10.83 0.39 6.09
CA ASP A 96 -11.40 -0.20 4.87
C ASP A 96 -11.99 -1.58 5.15
N PRO A 97 -13.26 -1.83 4.74
CA PRO A 97 -13.95 -3.10 5.01
C PRO A 97 -13.20 -4.34 4.50
N ILE A 98 -12.43 -4.22 3.43
CA ILE A 98 -11.65 -5.34 2.88
C ILE A 98 -10.58 -5.85 3.86
N LEU A 99 -10.15 -4.99 4.79
CA LEU A 99 -9.19 -5.34 5.84
C LEU A 99 -9.86 -5.89 7.10
N ARG A 100 -11.17 -6.12 7.06
CA ARG A 100 -11.97 -6.77 8.11
C ARG A 100 -12.66 -7.99 7.53
N SER A 101 -11.97 -9.07 7.36
CA SER A 101 -12.56 -10.28 6.79
C SER A 101 -12.55 -11.42 7.80
N ASN A 102 -13.69 -12.11 7.91
CA ASN A 102 -13.83 -13.35 8.71
C ASN A 102 -13.34 -13.24 10.17
N GLY A 103 -13.63 -12.10 10.82
CA GLY A 103 -13.22 -11.86 12.21
C GLY A 103 -11.72 -11.55 12.40
N ARG A 104 -10.98 -11.38 11.32
CA ARG A 104 -9.56 -11.01 11.30
C ARG A 104 -9.37 -9.61 10.77
N LEU A 105 -8.37 -8.91 11.30
CA LEU A 105 -7.83 -7.67 10.71
C LEU A 105 -6.67 -8.02 9.77
N GLY A 106 -6.59 -7.27 8.67
CA GLY A 106 -5.53 -7.41 7.69
C GLY A 106 -5.76 -8.53 6.67
N ILE A 107 -4.72 -8.83 5.92
CA ILE A 107 -4.70 -9.79 4.82
C ILE A 107 -3.81 -10.97 5.20
N ALA A 108 -4.38 -12.18 5.29
CA ALA A 108 -3.59 -13.38 5.60
C ALA A 108 -2.54 -13.64 4.50
N LEU A 109 -1.27 -13.55 4.86
CA LEU A 109 -0.15 -13.82 3.97
C LEU A 109 0.80 -14.84 4.61
N THR A 110 1.03 -15.95 3.94
CA THR A 110 2.08 -16.89 4.31
C THR A 110 3.48 -16.32 3.99
N ILE A 111 4.52 -16.89 4.55
CA ILE A 111 5.91 -16.50 4.24
C ILE A 111 6.20 -16.66 2.75
N VAL A 112 5.72 -17.75 2.15
CA VAL A 112 5.88 -18.02 0.71
C VAL A 112 5.18 -16.94 -0.13
N GLU A 113 3.92 -16.62 0.18
CA GLU A 113 3.19 -15.57 -0.54
C GLU A 113 3.84 -14.20 -0.43
N LYS A 114 4.39 -13.83 0.74
CA LYS A 114 5.14 -12.57 0.89
C LYS A 114 6.37 -12.54 -0.03
N THR A 115 7.14 -13.62 -0.07
CA THR A 115 8.32 -13.73 -0.96
C THR A 115 7.92 -13.63 -2.43
N GLN A 116 6.84 -14.31 -2.82
CA GLN A 116 6.32 -14.29 -4.18
C GLN A 116 5.79 -12.90 -4.58
N LEU A 117 5.05 -12.24 -3.68
CA LEU A 117 4.57 -10.86 -3.88
C LEU A 117 5.73 -9.89 -4.09
N ILE A 118 6.78 -9.97 -3.27
CA ILE A 118 7.96 -9.11 -3.42
C ILE A 118 8.63 -9.34 -4.77
N ALA A 119 8.78 -10.60 -5.19
CA ALA A 119 9.33 -10.93 -6.50
C ALA A 119 8.49 -10.34 -7.64
N PHE A 120 7.15 -10.35 -7.53
CA PHE A 120 6.26 -9.71 -8.48
C PHE A 120 6.39 -8.18 -8.43
N LEU A 121 6.33 -7.56 -7.25
CA LEU A 121 6.41 -6.10 -7.09
C LEU A 121 7.71 -5.53 -7.68
N LYS A 122 8.81 -6.27 -7.64
CA LYS A 122 10.08 -5.89 -8.26
C LYS A 122 10.00 -5.83 -9.79
N THR A 123 9.15 -6.65 -10.42
CA THR A 123 8.95 -6.60 -11.88
C THR A 123 8.26 -5.31 -12.36
N LEU A 124 7.67 -4.55 -11.45
CA LEU A 124 7.01 -3.27 -11.73
C LEU A 124 8.01 -2.11 -11.86
N THR A 125 9.31 -2.39 -11.78
CA THR A 125 10.38 -1.40 -11.93
C THR A 125 10.65 -1.14 -13.41
N ASP A 126 10.41 0.10 -13.84
CA ASP A 126 10.73 0.60 -15.18
C ASP A 126 12.12 1.26 -15.17
N THR A 127 13.13 0.46 -15.49
CA THR A 127 14.53 0.94 -15.52
C THR A 127 14.77 1.98 -16.61
N GLN A 128 14.06 1.93 -17.73
CA GLN A 128 14.18 2.90 -18.81
C GLN A 128 13.69 4.28 -18.33
N TYR A 129 12.54 4.33 -17.69
CA TYR A 129 12.00 5.56 -17.09
C TYR A 129 12.97 6.15 -16.05
N LEU A 130 13.48 5.31 -15.15
CA LEU A 130 14.35 5.73 -14.06
C LEU A 130 15.74 6.26 -14.52
N THR A 131 16.17 5.89 -15.73
CA THR A 131 17.46 6.33 -16.30
C THR A 131 17.32 7.36 -17.40
N ASP A 132 16.09 7.76 -17.74
CA ASP A 132 15.83 8.73 -18.81
C ASP A 132 16.25 10.13 -18.36
N LYS A 133 17.25 10.69 -19.06
CA LYS A 133 17.80 12.01 -18.77
C LYS A 133 16.77 13.15 -18.83
N ARG A 134 15.66 12.97 -19.52
CA ARG A 134 14.56 13.95 -19.57
C ARG A 134 13.89 14.17 -18.21
N PHE A 135 14.01 13.20 -17.28
CA PHE A 135 13.42 13.24 -15.95
C PHE A 135 14.47 13.32 -14.84
N SER A 136 15.78 13.47 -15.18
CA SER A 136 16.81 13.65 -14.18
C SER A 136 16.79 15.06 -13.59
N GLU A 137 17.05 15.18 -12.31
CA GLU A 137 17.41 16.47 -11.71
C GLU A 137 18.77 16.93 -12.26
N TYR A 138 18.93 18.23 -12.46
CA TYR A 138 20.13 18.85 -13.04
C TYR A 138 21.35 18.72 -12.13
#